data_e0438861adf4e70c3131921ad5f1f571
#
_entry.id   e0438861adf4e70c3131921ad5f1f571
#
_cell.length_a   1.000
_cell.length_b   1.000
_cell.length_c   1.000
_cell.angle_alpha   90.00
_cell.angle_beta   90.00
_cell.angle_gamma   90.00
#
_symmetry.space_group_name_H-M   'P 1'
#
loop_
_entity.id
_entity.type
_entity.pdbx_description
1 polymer ?
#
loop_
_entity_poly.entity_id
_entity_poly.type
_entity_poly.pdbx_seq_one_letter_code
_entity_poly.pdbx_strand_id
1 'polypeptide(L)'
;SNELINSIMSKENNIIWEVNGKIRILNTKIDTQNKILCLLYYKDNQTDSFLCDMLEYKNFSRFKNILKKLHKERFIEYDNTNCILSPKGKLKAEEILKDI
;
A
#
# COMPACT_ATOMS: atom_id res chain seq x y z
N SER A 1 -4.81 1.62 -12.79
CA SER A 1 -5.98 1.17 -13.52
C SER A 1 -6.31 -0.28 -13.18
N ASN A 2 -7.55 -0.66 -13.47
CA ASN A 2 -7.98 -2.03 -13.19
C ASN A 2 -7.19 -3.06 -13.99
N GLU A 3 -6.83 -2.72 -15.21
CA GLU A 3 -6.05 -3.61 -16.05
C GLU A 3 -4.67 -3.90 -15.44
N LEU A 4 -4.02 -2.88 -14.93
CA LEU A 4 -2.72 -3.05 -14.30
C LEU A 4 -2.83 -3.93 -13.06
N ILE A 5 -3.84 -3.69 -12.23
CA ILE A 5 -4.06 -4.49 -11.04
C ILE A 5 -4.36 -5.94 -11.41
N ASN A 6 -5.24 -6.15 -12.37
CA ASN A 6 -5.57 -7.50 -12.81
C ASN A 6 -4.36 -8.21 -13.39
N SER A 7 -3.54 -7.50 -14.16
CA SER A 7 -2.33 -8.06 -14.73
C SER A 7 -1.36 -8.50 -13.64
N ILE A 8 -1.21 -7.69 -12.59
CA ILE A 8 -0.34 -8.02 -11.46
C ILE A 8 -0.88 -9.22 -10.70
N MET A 9 -2.19 -9.25 -10.46
CA MET A 9 -2.81 -10.34 -9.73
C MET A 9 -2.77 -11.66 -10.48
N SER A 10 -2.81 -11.62 -11.81
CA SER A 10 -2.83 -12.83 -12.63
C SER A 10 -1.44 -13.30 -13.04
N LYS A 11 -0.39 -12.53 -12.80
CA LYS A 11 0.97 -12.88 -13.18
C LYS A 11 1.70 -13.59 -12.03
N GLU A 12 2.80 -14.22 -12.39
CA GLU A 12 3.57 -15.02 -11.45
C GLU A 12 4.20 -14.23 -10.32
N ASN A 13 4.46 -12.93 -10.51
CA ASN A 13 5.14 -12.17 -9.47
C ASN A 13 4.27 -11.88 -8.25
N ASN A 14 2.95 -11.90 -8.37
CA ASN A 14 2.01 -11.95 -7.23
C ASN A 14 2.39 -11.09 -6.04
N ILE A 15 2.61 -9.83 -6.27
CA ILE A 15 2.98 -8.91 -5.19
C ILE A 15 1.84 -8.77 -4.20
N ILE A 16 0.63 -8.71 -4.70
CA ILE A 16 -0.56 -8.56 -3.88
C ILE A 16 -1.39 -9.83 -4.00
N TRP A 17 -1.71 -10.39 -2.84
CA TRP A 17 -2.47 -11.64 -2.77
C TRP A 17 -3.64 -11.43 -1.83
N GLU A 18 -4.84 -11.67 -2.32
CA GLU A 18 -6.05 -11.56 -1.52
C GLU A 18 -6.57 -12.94 -1.19
N VAL A 19 -6.71 -13.22 0.11
CA VAL A 19 -7.21 -14.50 0.59
C VAL A 19 -8.15 -14.28 1.76
N ASN A 20 -9.36 -14.83 1.66
CA ASN A 20 -10.39 -14.73 2.71
C ASN A 20 -10.62 -13.29 3.16
N GLY A 21 -10.67 -12.37 2.20
CA GLY A 21 -10.90 -10.96 2.49
C GLY A 21 -9.70 -10.22 3.02
N LYS A 22 -8.56 -10.88 3.17
CA LYS A 22 -7.33 -10.25 3.63
C LYS A 22 -6.37 -10.07 2.46
N ILE A 23 -5.68 -8.93 2.45
CA ILE A 23 -4.74 -8.59 1.40
C ILE A 23 -3.32 -8.78 1.94
N ARG A 24 -2.49 -9.47 1.18
CA ARG A 24 -1.11 -9.72 1.57
C ARG A 24 -0.17 -9.20 0.50
N ILE A 25 0.96 -8.70 0.95
CA ILE A 25 2.04 -8.30 0.04
C ILE A 25 3.15 -9.32 0.20
N LEU A 26 3.44 -10.00 -0.90
CA LEU A 26 4.31 -11.17 -0.86
C LEU A 26 5.79 -10.87 -1.03
N ASN A 27 6.12 -9.71 -1.61
CA ASN A 27 7.52 -9.36 -1.84
C ASN A 27 8.12 -8.68 -0.60
N THR A 28 8.98 -9.41 0.11
CA THR A 28 9.60 -8.91 1.35
C THR A 28 10.72 -7.91 1.11
N LYS A 29 11.15 -7.72 -0.14
CA LYS A 29 12.20 -6.75 -0.46
C LYS A 29 11.68 -5.33 -0.54
N ILE A 30 10.37 -5.16 -0.60
CA ILE A 30 9.76 -3.84 -0.63
C ILE A 30 9.64 -3.33 0.80
N ASP A 31 10.08 -2.09 1.05
CA ASP A 31 9.98 -1.53 2.39
C ASP A 31 8.53 -1.19 2.76
N THR A 32 8.31 -0.88 4.03
CA THR A 32 6.96 -0.64 4.54
C THR A 32 6.28 0.52 3.84
N GLN A 33 6.99 1.61 3.59
CA GLN A 33 6.42 2.77 2.90
C GLN A 33 5.89 2.39 1.53
N ASN A 34 6.68 1.64 0.77
CA ASN A 34 6.29 1.22 -0.56
C ASN A 34 5.17 0.19 -0.53
N LYS A 35 5.16 -0.67 0.48
CA LYS A 35 4.04 -1.62 0.66
C LYS A 35 2.73 -0.88 0.91
N ILE A 36 2.77 0.20 1.69
CA ILE A 36 1.58 1.00 1.95
C ILE A 36 1.04 1.59 0.65
N LEU A 37 1.93 2.14 -0.18
CA LEU A 37 1.51 2.74 -1.44
C LEU A 37 0.92 1.70 -2.39
N CYS A 38 1.52 0.53 -2.46
CA CYS A 38 1.01 -0.54 -3.31
C CYS A 38 -0.34 -1.05 -2.81
N LEU A 39 -0.51 -1.15 -1.50
CA LEU A 39 -1.76 -1.61 -0.92
C LEU A 39 -2.89 -0.62 -1.21
N LEU A 40 -2.61 0.69 -1.06
CA LEU A 40 -3.57 1.72 -1.38
C LEU A 40 -3.86 1.78 -2.88
N TYR A 41 -2.87 1.49 -3.69
CA TYR A 41 -3.07 1.44 -5.14
C TYR A 41 -4.06 0.34 -5.51
N TYR A 42 -3.94 -0.80 -4.84
CA TYR A 42 -4.84 -1.92 -5.05
C TYR A 42 -6.23 -1.64 -4.48
N LYS A 43 -6.29 -1.07 -3.27
CA LYS A 43 -7.56 -0.81 -2.60
C LYS A 43 -7.44 0.49 -1.82
N ASP A 44 -7.81 1.59 -2.46
CA ASP A 44 -7.64 2.93 -1.92
C ASP A 44 -8.62 3.21 -0.76
N ASN A 45 -8.36 4.29 -0.04
CA ASN A 45 -9.23 4.78 1.03
C ASN A 45 -9.39 3.75 2.15
N GLN A 46 -8.29 3.48 2.84
CA GLN A 46 -8.27 2.55 3.95
C GLN A 46 -7.85 3.24 5.24
N THR A 47 -8.26 2.66 6.37
CA THR A 47 -7.85 3.21 7.67
C THR A 47 -6.41 2.81 7.99
N ASP A 48 -5.81 3.57 8.90
CA ASP A 48 -4.45 3.27 9.39
C ASP A 48 -4.40 1.91 10.06
N SER A 49 -5.42 1.58 10.85
CA SER A 49 -5.43 0.28 11.53
C SER A 49 -5.59 -0.88 10.53
N PHE A 50 -6.38 -0.68 9.49
CA PHE A 50 -6.51 -1.70 8.44
C PHE A 50 -5.17 -1.95 7.76
N LEU A 51 -4.48 -0.88 7.36
CA LEU A 51 -3.19 -1.01 6.70
C LEU A 51 -2.15 -1.67 7.60
N CYS A 52 -2.13 -1.25 8.87
CA CYS A 52 -1.20 -1.81 9.85
C CYS A 52 -1.43 -3.30 10.02
N ASP A 53 -2.71 -3.68 10.10
CA ASP A 53 -3.10 -5.07 10.27
C ASP A 53 -2.75 -5.91 9.02
N MET A 54 -3.05 -5.38 7.83
CA MET A 54 -2.77 -6.09 6.59
C MET A 54 -1.28 -6.33 6.40
N LEU A 55 -0.45 -5.36 6.79
CA LEU A 55 1.00 -5.47 6.67
C LEU A 55 1.63 -6.16 7.87
N GLU A 56 0.81 -6.52 8.86
CA GLU A 56 1.27 -7.20 10.07
C GLU A 56 2.38 -6.42 10.77
N TYR A 57 2.23 -5.10 10.78
CA TYR A 57 3.20 -4.21 11.42
C TYR A 57 2.88 -4.15 12.91
N LYS A 58 3.83 -4.47 13.75
CA LYS A 58 3.55 -4.72 15.17
C LYS A 58 3.42 -3.48 16.03
N ASN A 59 4.05 -2.38 15.62
CA ASN A 59 4.03 -1.15 16.43
C ASN A 59 3.16 -0.12 15.75
N PHE A 60 1.93 0.02 16.20
CA PHE A 60 0.96 0.92 15.58
C PHE A 60 1.39 2.38 15.65
N SER A 61 1.97 2.81 16.77
CA SER A 61 2.45 4.19 16.91
C SER A 61 3.52 4.50 15.89
N ARG A 62 4.45 3.58 15.69
CA ARG A 62 5.50 3.74 14.70
C ARG A 62 4.92 3.72 13.28
N PHE A 63 3.93 2.87 13.06
CA PHE A 63 3.25 2.81 11.77
C PHE A 63 2.57 4.13 11.43
N LYS A 64 1.91 4.75 12.41
CA LYS A 64 1.29 6.06 12.21
C LYS A 64 2.33 7.11 11.84
N ASN A 65 3.53 7.03 12.41
CA ASN A 65 4.61 7.97 12.06
C ASN A 65 5.03 7.79 10.60
N ILE A 66 5.04 6.56 10.11
CA ILE A 66 5.32 6.29 8.69
C ILE A 66 4.26 6.95 7.82
N LEU A 67 2.99 6.80 8.20
CA LEU A 67 1.89 7.42 7.45
C LEU A 67 1.99 8.94 7.46
N LYS A 68 2.35 9.53 8.60
CA LYS A 68 2.53 10.98 8.71
C LYS A 68 3.65 11.46 7.79
N LYS A 69 4.71 10.69 7.70
CA LYS A 69 5.82 11.03 6.80
C LYS A 69 5.38 10.97 5.34
N LEU A 70 4.63 9.94 4.96
CA LEU A 70 4.10 9.80 3.61
C LEU A 70 3.15 10.96 3.28
N HIS A 71 2.37 11.38 4.26
CA HIS A 71 1.48 12.53 4.10
C HIS A 71 2.30 13.83 3.90
N LYS A 72 3.33 14.01 4.70
CA LYS A 72 4.20 15.18 4.59
C LYS A 72 4.87 15.24 3.22
N GLU A 73 5.23 14.09 2.69
CA GLU A 73 5.87 13.99 1.37
C GLU A 73 4.87 13.96 0.22
N ARG A 74 3.58 14.09 0.53
CA ARG A 74 2.50 14.19 -0.47
C ARG A 74 2.23 12.92 -1.26
N PHE A 75 2.64 11.78 -0.74
CA PHE A 75 2.30 10.50 -1.36
C PHE A 75 0.90 10.04 -1.00
N ILE A 76 0.40 10.45 0.16
CA ILE A 76 -0.95 10.13 0.61
C ILE A 76 -1.57 11.35 1.28
N GLU A 77 -2.91 11.31 1.44
CA GLU A 77 -3.62 12.19 2.34
C GLU A 77 -3.99 11.37 3.57
N TYR A 78 -3.61 11.84 4.73
CA TYR A 78 -3.82 11.11 5.99
C TYR A 78 -4.39 12.06 7.02
N ASP A 79 -5.58 11.74 7.56
CA ASP A 79 -6.27 12.58 8.53
C ASP A 79 -6.22 11.99 9.95
N ASN A 80 -5.20 11.20 10.23
CA ASN A 80 -5.01 10.45 11.47
C ASN A 80 -5.91 9.22 11.62
N THR A 81 -6.70 8.92 10.61
CA THR A 81 -7.52 7.72 10.57
C THR A 81 -7.52 7.14 9.16
N ASN A 82 -7.97 7.92 8.18
CA ASN A 82 -8.11 7.45 6.81
C ASN A 82 -6.92 7.85 5.95
N CYS A 83 -6.54 6.95 5.06
CA CYS A 83 -5.44 7.16 4.13
C CYS A 83 -5.96 7.07 2.71
N ILE A 84 -5.65 8.07 1.91
CA ILE A 84 -6.03 8.11 0.50
C ILE A 84 -4.78 8.35 -0.33
N LEU A 85 -4.64 7.58 -1.39
CA LEU A 85 -3.47 7.68 -2.26
C LEU A 85 -3.55 8.96 -3.09
N SER A 86 -2.51 9.78 -3.07
CA SER A 86 -2.45 10.99 -3.89
C SER A 86 -2.04 10.64 -5.32
N PRO A 87 -2.20 11.57 -6.29
CA PRO A 87 -1.69 11.33 -7.64
C PRO A 87 -0.19 11.02 -7.66
N LYS A 88 0.59 11.70 -6.82
CA LYS A 88 2.03 11.42 -6.70
C LYS A 88 2.26 10.02 -6.16
N GLY A 89 1.48 9.62 -5.15
CA GLY A 89 1.56 8.28 -4.59
C GLY A 89 1.18 7.21 -5.60
N LYS A 90 0.18 7.50 -6.42
CA LYS A 90 -0.26 6.57 -7.46
C LYS A 90 0.84 6.33 -8.48
N LEU A 91 1.50 7.40 -8.92
CA LEU A 91 2.62 7.26 -9.87
C LEU A 91 3.76 6.46 -9.25
N LYS A 92 4.04 6.70 -7.97
CA LYS A 92 5.09 5.96 -7.27
C LYS A 92 4.75 4.48 -7.17
N ALA A 93 3.50 4.16 -6.82
CA ALA A 93 3.05 2.78 -6.72
C ALA A 93 3.17 2.08 -8.07
N GLU A 94 2.77 2.75 -9.15
CA GLU A 94 2.88 2.18 -10.49
C GLU A 94 4.33 1.89 -10.85
N GLU A 95 5.22 2.79 -10.48
CA GLU A 95 6.65 2.61 -10.72
C GLU A 95 7.19 1.40 -9.96
N ILE A 96 6.81 1.28 -8.68
CA ILE A 96 7.23 0.14 -7.85
C ILE A 96 6.74 -1.17 -8.47
N LEU A 97 5.48 -1.21 -8.88
CA LEU A 97 4.88 -2.42 -9.42
C LEU A 97 5.47 -2.82 -10.76
N LYS A 98 5.98 -1.86 -11.53
CA LYS A 98 6.64 -2.17 -12.80
C LYS A 98 7.99 -2.84 -12.60
N ASP A 99 8.68 -2.54 -11.52
CA ASP A 99 10.02 -3.02 -11.26
C ASP A 99 10.06 -4.42 -10.67
N ILE A 100 8.91 -5.04 -10.56
CA ILE A 100 8.83 -6.37 -9.91
C ILE A 100 8.65 -7.51 -10.89
#